data_f5c0939f32fd80609d28b7d5f8c26ee2
#
_entry.id   f5c0939f32fd80609d28b7d5f8c26ee2
#
_cell.length_a   1.000
_cell.length_b   1.000
_cell.length_c   1.000
_cell.angle_alpha   90.00
_cell.angle_beta   90.00
_cell.angle_gamma   90.00
#
_symmetry.space_group_name_H-M   'P 1'
#
loop_
_entity.id
_entity.type
_entity.pdbx_description
1 polymer ?
#
loop_
_entity_poly.entity_id
_entity_poly.type
_entity_poly.pdbx_seq_one_letter_code
_entity_poly.pdbx_strand_id
1 'polypeptide(L)'
;MTRLAAVREATAKAGLDALLLTPGADLRYVTGYSALPLERLTCLVVPAEGDAFLMVPRLELAAAEHSPASRLGVEFVPWDETDDPYAHVAARLGSPAAVGLADHMWAMQSLRFRAAMPAAEQILAGTALAPLRMRKSPAEAAALREAGAAIDAVHAQVPGLLRAGRTEREVGRDIADAIIASGHASVDFVIVGSGPNGASPHHDLSDRVIEAGDVVVVDIGGTMPSGYCSDSTRTYSVGEPPADFTAYYEVLRRAQDAACAAVRPGVSCESIDAAAREVIAEAGYGDLFIHRTGHGIGIETHEEPYIVAGNTEPLAPGYAFSVEPGIYLAGRHGARIEDIVICGEQEGERLNNRPRELIVV
;
A
#
# COMPACT_ATOMS: atom_id res chain seq x y z
N MET A 1 -20.13 -14.59 5.24
CA MET A 1 -19.53 -14.23 6.55
C MET A 1 -19.25 -12.72 6.51
N THR A 2 -19.57 -11.97 7.57
CA THR A 2 -19.18 -10.54 7.65
C THR A 2 -17.68 -10.42 7.88
N ARG A 3 -17.09 -9.27 7.53
CA ARG A 3 -15.64 -9.02 7.74
C ARG A 3 -15.27 -9.12 9.23
N LEU A 4 -16.08 -8.57 10.11
CA LEU A 4 -15.87 -8.66 11.56
C LEU A 4 -15.88 -10.13 12.07
N ALA A 5 -16.77 -10.98 11.53
CA ALA A 5 -16.79 -12.40 11.87
C ALA A 5 -15.53 -13.14 11.38
N ALA A 6 -15.04 -12.81 10.18
CA ALA A 6 -13.80 -13.38 9.66
C ALA A 6 -12.57 -12.95 10.50
N VAL A 7 -12.54 -11.69 10.93
CA VAL A 7 -11.48 -11.18 11.81
C VAL A 7 -11.51 -11.88 13.18
N ARG A 8 -12.68 -12.07 13.77
CA ARG A 8 -12.83 -12.83 15.04
C ARG A 8 -12.30 -14.27 14.91
N GLU A 9 -12.68 -14.96 13.84
CA GLU A 9 -12.18 -16.32 13.56
C GLU A 9 -10.65 -16.32 13.39
N ALA A 10 -10.09 -15.36 12.67
CA ALA A 10 -8.64 -15.23 12.51
C ALA A 10 -7.94 -14.92 13.83
N THR A 11 -8.53 -14.09 14.71
CA THR A 11 -8.04 -13.81 16.06
C THR A 11 -7.92 -15.10 16.88
N ALA A 12 -9.00 -15.89 16.92
CA ALA A 12 -9.02 -17.18 17.63
C ALA A 12 -8.00 -18.18 17.04
N LYS A 13 -7.92 -18.27 15.69
CA LYS A 13 -6.97 -19.13 14.99
C LYS A 13 -5.51 -18.77 15.25
N ALA A 14 -5.22 -17.48 15.44
CA ALA A 14 -3.90 -16.99 15.80
C ALA A 14 -3.55 -17.22 17.28
N GLY A 15 -4.46 -17.78 18.09
CA GLY A 15 -4.27 -18.01 19.52
C GLY A 15 -4.34 -16.75 20.37
N LEU A 16 -5.00 -15.70 19.85
CA LEU A 16 -5.17 -14.42 20.54
C LEU A 16 -6.54 -14.34 21.21
N ASP A 17 -6.58 -13.73 22.38
CA ASP A 17 -7.83 -13.45 23.08
C ASP A 17 -8.55 -12.23 22.52
N ALA A 18 -7.81 -11.26 21.96
CA ALA A 18 -8.37 -10.08 21.31
C ALA A 18 -7.38 -9.42 20.35
N LEU A 19 -7.93 -8.63 19.39
CA LEU A 19 -7.19 -7.62 18.64
C LEU A 19 -7.53 -6.23 19.18
N LEU A 20 -6.52 -5.36 19.27
CA LEU A 20 -6.61 -3.96 19.68
C LEU A 20 -6.20 -3.09 18.50
N LEU A 21 -7.19 -2.60 17.75
CA LEU A 21 -6.98 -1.93 16.47
C LEU A 21 -7.19 -0.42 16.62
N THR A 22 -6.09 0.33 16.63
CA THR A 22 -6.11 1.81 16.66
C THR A 22 -6.30 2.38 15.25
N PRO A 23 -6.56 3.71 15.09
CA PRO A 23 -6.76 4.33 13.80
C PRO A 23 -5.64 3.99 12.81
N GLY A 24 -6.04 3.52 11.63
CA GLY A 24 -5.15 3.04 10.57
C GLY A 24 -5.91 2.12 9.63
N ALA A 25 -5.16 1.43 8.79
CA ALA A 25 -5.71 0.55 7.76
C ALA A 25 -6.53 -0.62 8.35
N ASP A 26 -6.07 -1.22 9.46
CA ASP A 26 -6.76 -2.34 10.08
C ASP A 26 -8.13 -1.94 10.65
N LEU A 27 -8.21 -0.79 11.34
CA LEU A 27 -9.49 -0.26 11.80
C LEU A 27 -10.43 0.00 10.61
N ARG A 28 -9.91 0.65 9.56
CA ARG A 28 -10.68 0.91 8.33
C ARG A 28 -11.09 -0.40 7.65
N TYR A 29 -10.19 -1.37 7.54
CA TYR A 29 -10.48 -2.68 6.94
C TYR A 29 -11.66 -3.36 7.65
N VAL A 30 -11.66 -3.39 8.97
CA VAL A 30 -12.71 -4.07 9.74
C VAL A 30 -14.03 -3.32 9.73
N THR A 31 -13.98 -1.98 9.85
CA THR A 31 -15.17 -1.16 10.14
C THR A 31 -15.59 -0.21 9.02
N GLY A 32 -14.72 0.11 8.09
CA GLY A 32 -14.89 1.22 7.14
C GLY A 32 -14.73 2.60 7.79
N TYR A 33 -14.42 2.68 9.08
CA TYR A 33 -14.23 3.95 9.78
C TYR A 33 -12.79 4.45 9.64
N SER A 34 -12.63 5.63 9.07
CA SER A 34 -11.35 6.35 8.94
C SER A 34 -11.19 7.36 10.06
N ALA A 35 -10.95 6.87 11.29
CA ALA A 35 -10.63 7.72 12.42
C ALA A 35 -9.22 8.33 12.25
N LEU A 36 -9.03 9.56 12.77
CA LEU A 36 -7.72 10.18 12.80
C LEU A 36 -6.84 9.56 13.90
N PRO A 37 -5.55 9.30 13.62
CA PRO A 37 -4.60 8.82 14.63
C PRO A 37 -4.17 9.99 15.53
N LEU A 38 -4.85 10.15 16.67
CA LEU A 38 -4.58 11.18 17.66
C LEU A 38 -4.01 10.58 18.95
N GLU A 39 -3.59 11.45 19.87
CA GLU A 39 -3.08 11.05 21.18
C GLU A 39 -4.15 10.41 22.08
N ARG A 40 -5.43 10.78 21.89
CA ARG A 40 -6.58 10.15 22.54
C ARG A 40 -6.85 8.79 21.93
N LEU A 41 -7.09 7.82 22.80
CA LEU A 41 -7.31 6.45 22.34
C LEU A 41 -8.67 6.30 21.65
N THR A 42 -8.62 6.06 20.35
CA THR A 42 -9.69 5.34 19.62
C THR A 42 -9.18 3.92 19.38
N CYS A 43 -9.93 2.90 19.79
CA CYS A 43 -9.49 1.51 19.66
C CYS A 43 -10.68 0.56 19.47
N LEU A 44 -10.73 -0.09 18.31
CA LEU A 44 -11.62 -1.23 18.13
C LEU A 44 -11.01 -2.45 18.81
N VAL A 45 -11.73 -3.01 19.73
CA VAL A 45 -11.39 -4.26 20.39
C VAL A 45 -12.23 -5.36 19.78
N VAL A 46 -11.57 -6.37 19.21
CA VAL A 46 -12.22 -7.54 18.61
C VAL A 46 -11.81 -8.78 19.42
N PRO A 47 -12.60 -9.16 20.45
CA PRO A 47 -12.34 -10.38 21.20
C PRO A 47 -12.54 -11.61 20.31
N ALA A 48 -11.76 -12.67 20.57
CA ALA A 48 -11.98 -14.00 19.97
C ALA A 48 -13.36 -14.54 20.34
N GLU A 49 -13.77 -14.31 21.60
CA GLU A 49 -15.09 -14.67 22.12
C GLU A 49 -15.81 -13.43 22.69
N GLY A 50 -17.10 -13.27 22.39
CA GLY A 50 -17.87 -12.12 22.84
C GLY A 50 -18.04 -11.04 21.78
N ASP A 51 -18.58 -9.88 22.16
CA ASP A 51 -18.91 -8.80 21.25
C ASP A 51 -17.76 -7.79 21.11
N ALA A 52 -17.55 -7.32 19.87
CA ALA A 52 -16.59 -6.27 19.61
C ALA A 52 -17.11 -4.91 20.11
N PHE A 53 -16.19 -4.07 20.57
CA PHE A 53 -16.51 -2.72 20.99
C PHE A 53 -15.46 -1.71 20.51
N LEU A 54 -15.91 -0.48 20.29
CA LEU A 54 -15.05 0.64 19.93
C LEU A 54 -14.92 1.60 21.12
N MET A 55 -13.76 1.59 21.75
CA MET A 55 -13.36 2.61 22.71
C MET A 55 -13.11 3.92 21.94
N VAL A 56 -13.80 4.98 22.29
CA VAL A 56 -13.74 6.25 21.55
C VAL A 56 -13.81 7.45 22.51
N PRO A 57 -13.00 8.50 22.34
CA PRO A 57 -13.16 9.73 23.11
C PRO A 57 -14.59 10.29 22.96
N ARG A 58 -15.21 10.75 24.04
CA ARG A 58 -16.57 11.35 23.97
C ARG A 58 -16.63 12.48 22.95
N LEU A 59 -15.55 13.22 22.81
CA LEU A 59 -15.39 14.29 21.81
C LEU A 59 -15.62 13.79 20.37
N GLU A 60 -15.26 12.54 20.07
CA GLU A 60 -15.28 11.96 18.72
C GLU A 60 -16.42 10.95 18.53
N LEU A 61 -17.25 10.75 19.58
CA LEU A 61 -18.35 9.77 19.55
C LEU A 61 -19.30 10.00 18.37
N ALA A 62 -19.71 11.25 18.15
CA ALA A 62 -20.65 11.58 17.07
C ALA A 62 -20.07 11.22 15.68
N ALA A 63 -18.78 11.43 15.45
CA ALA A 63 -18.12 11.04 14.20
C ALA A 63 -18.08 9.52 14.04
N ALA A 64 -17.79 8.79 15.11
CA ALA A 64 -17.79 7.34 15.12
C ALA A 64 -19.19 6.76 14.83
N GLU A 65 -20.23 7.28 15.47
CA GLU A 65 -21.64 6.87 15.27
C GLU A 65 -22.16 7.15 13.85
N HIS A 66 -21.65 8.19 13.18
CA HIS A 66 -21.99 8.50 11.78
C HIS A 66 -21.15 7.69 10.78
N SER A 67 -20.14 6.98 11.23
CA SER A 67 -19.29 6.15 10.38
C SER A 67 -19.94 4.82 10.00
N PRO A 68 -19.40 4.09 9.00
CA PRO A 68 -19.87 2.75 8.66
C PRO A 68 -19.81 1.74 9.82
N ALA A 69 -18.99 1.97 10.84
CA ALA A 69 -18.89 1.12 12.03
C ALA A 69 -20.23 0.94 12.76
N SER A 70 -21.09 1.96 12.73
CA SER A 70 -22.41 1.92 13.36
C SER A 70 -23.35 0.80 12.82
N ARG A 71 -23.07 0.30 11.62
CA ARG A 71 -23.87 -0.74 10.96
C ARG A 71 -23.39 -2.17 11.28
N LEU A 72 -22.30 -2.30 12.04
CA LEU A 72 -21.67 -3.60 12.29
C LEU A 72 -22.09 -4.25 13.60
N GLY A 73 -22.96 -3.61 14.40
CA GLY A 73 -23.34 -4.10 15.71
C GLY A 73 -22.22 -3.99 16.76
N VAL A 74 -21.23 -3.10 16.52
CA VAL A 74 -20.16 -2.82 17.46
C VAL A 74 -20.69 -1.85 18.55
N GLU A 75 -20.44 -2.15 19.81
CA GLU A 75 -20.75 -1.25 20.92
C GLU A 75 -19.79 -0.04 20.90
N PHE A 76 -20.32 1.19 20.95
CA PHE A 76 -19.50 2.38 21.15
C PHE A 76 -19.34 2.65 22.64
N VAL A 77 -18.12 2.69 23.14
CA VAL A 77 -17.78 2.92 24.55
C VAL A 77 -17.08 4.27 24.68
N PRO A 78 -17.82 5.35 24.96
CA PRO A 78 -17.21 6.65 25.13
C PRO A 78 -16.44 6.76 26.46
N TRP A 79 -15.32 7.51 26.43
CA TRP A 79 -14.55 7.83 27.61
C TRP A 79 -14.29 9.35 27.70
N ASP A 80 -14.17 9.87 28.91
CA ASP A 80 -13.96 11.29 29.20
C ASP A 80 -12.47 11.57 29.50
N GLU A 81 -12.03 12.83 29.38
CA GLU A 81 -10.63 13.26 29.52
C GLU A 81 -9.99 12.87 30.87
N THR A 82 -10.82 12.59 31.88
CA THR A 82 -10.38 12.17 33.22
C THR A 82 -10.30 10.66 33.39
N ASP A 83 -10.75 9.89 32.37
CA ASP A 83 -10.76 8.42 32.41
C ASP A 83 -9.42 7.84 31.94
N ASP A 84 -9.16 6.61 32.34
CA ASP A 84 -8.09 5.79 31.76
C ASP A 84 -8.69 4.76 30.78
N PRO A 85 -8.71 5.06 29.46
CA PRO A 85 -9.29 4.17 28.48
C PRO A 85 -8.56 2.83 28.35
N TYR A 86 -7.27 2.79 28.69
CA TYR A 86 -6.48 1.54 28.66
C TYR A 86 -6.90 0.60 29.79
N ALA A 87 -7.13 1.14 30.98
CA ALA A 87 -7.67 0.39 32.11
C ALA A 87 -9.10 -0.09 31.81
N HIS A 88 -9.92 0.72 31.11
CA HIS A 88 -11.28 0.31 30.69
C HIS A 88 -11.23 -0.86 29.71
N VAL A 89 -10.34 -0.85 28.71
CA VAL A 89 -10.15 -1.98 27.77
C VAL A 89 -9.69 -3.21 28.53
N ALA A 90 -8.69 -3.08 29.41
CA ALA A 90 -8.18 -4.19 30.21
C ALA A 90 -9.26 -4.81 31.09
N ALA A 91 -10.07 -3.98 31.77
CA ALA A 91 -11.16 -4.46 32.63
C ALA A 91 -12.24 -5.24 31.84
N ARG A 92 -12.55 -4.81 30.61
CA ARG A 92 -13.51 -5.50 29.75
C ARG A 92 -12.97 -6.83 29.19
N LEU A 93 -11.68 -6.92 28.92
CA LEU A 93 -11.03 -8.15 28.47
C LEU A 93 -10.76 -9.13 29.61
N GLY A 94 -10.78 -8.65 30.86
CA GLY A 94 -10.48 -9.48 32.02
C GLY A 94 -8.98 -9.78 32.12
N SER A 95 -8.61 -11.06 31.99
CA SER A 95 -7.20 -11.48 32.10
C SER A 95 -6.76 -12.18 30.81
N PRO A 96 -6.61 -11.46 29.70
CA PRO A 96 -6.18 -12.07 28.46
C PRO A 96 -4.77 -12.62 28.60
N ALA A 97 -4.53 -13.80 27.99
CA ALA A 97 -3.20 -14.39 27.93
C ALA A 97 -2.38 -13.77 26.81
N ALA A 98 -3.02 -13.48 25.65
CA ALA A 98 -2.38 -12.88 24.49
C ALA A 98 -3.30 -11.90 23.75
N VAL A 99 -2.76 -10.74 23.32
CA VAL A 99 -3.49 -9.75 22.52
C VAL A 99 -2.66 -9.30 21.32
N GLY A 100 -3.33 -9.08 20.19
CA GLY A 100 -2.73 -8.50 18.99
C GLY A 100 -2.90 -6.98 19.00
N LEU A 101 -1.81 -6.24 18.91
CA LEU A 101 -1.81 -4.78 18.76
C LEU A 101 -1.71 -4.40 17.28
N ALA A 102 -2.45 -3.39 16.84
CA ALA A 102 -2.30 -2.84 15.48
C ALA A 102 -0.82 -2.58 15.18
N ASP A 103 -0.34 -3.01 14.01
CA ASP A 103 1.08 -2.98 13.66
C ASP A 103 1.67 -1.56 13.65
N HIS A 104 0.83 -0.56 13.34
CA HIS A 104 1.18 0.87 13.35
C HIS A 104 0.66 1.60 14.60
N MET A 105 0.38 0.87 15.69
CA MET A 105 0.00 1.51 16.96
C MET A 105 1.14 2.39 17.47
N TRP A 106 0.81 3.58 17.93
CA TRP A 106 1.81 4.46 18.54
C TRP A 106 2.47 3.80 19.75
N ALA A 107 3.79 3.90 19.86
CA ALA A 107 4.55 3.33 20.99
C ALA A 107 4.00 3.77 22.35
N MET A 108 3.51 5.02 22.47
CA MET A 108 2.84 5.52 23.67
C MET A 108 1.63 4.64 24.04
N GLN A 109 0.80 4.29 23.07
CA GLN A 109 -0.41 3.49 23.29
C GLN A 109 -0.04 2.04 23.63
N SER A 110 0.94 1.45 22.91
CA SER A 110 1.45 0.10 23.20
C SER A 110 2.00 -0.02 24.62
N LEU A 111 2.79 0.96 25.07
CA LEU A 111 3.34 0.98 26.44
C LEU A 111 2.25 1.12 27.49
N ARG A 112 1.19 1.90 27.25
CA ARG A 112 0.04 2.02 28.15
C ARG A 112 -0.77 0.74 28.20
N PHE A 113 -1.01 0.05 27.08
CA PHE A 113 -1.63 -1.27 27.08
C PHE A 113 -0.79 -2.31 27.82
N ARG A 114 0.54 -2.26 27.68
CA ARG A 114 1.44 -3.13 28.45
C ARG A 114 1.31 -2.90 29.95
N ALA A 115 1.21 -1.64 30.37
CA ALA A 115 1.03 -1.30 31.79
C ALA A 115 -0.36 -1.74 32.29
N ALA A 116 -1.42 -1.61 31.49
CA ALA A 116 -2.78 -2.00 31.85
C ALA A 116 -2.98 -3.52 31.86
N MET A 117 -2.24 -4.28 31.05
CA MET A 117 -2.32 -5.74 30.91
C MET A 117 -0.91 -6.36 31.02
N PRO A 118 -0.24 -6.29 32.19
CA PRO A 118 1.16 -6.68 32.32
C PRO A 118 1.41 -8.19 32.19
N ALA A 119 0.37 -9.02 32.33
CA ALA A 119 0.45 -10.48 32.20
C ALA A 119 0.16 -10.96 30.77
N ALA A 120 -0.43 -10.12 29.92
CA ALA A 120 -0.75 -10.49 28.56
C ALA A 120 0.48 -10.44 27.66
N GLU A 121 0.70 -11.47 26.86
CA GLU A 121 1.61 -11.42 25.73
C GLU A 121 1.04 -10.43 24.70
N GLN A 122 1.88 -9.55 24.17
CA GLN A 122 1.50 -8.56 23.17
C GLN A 122 2.29 -8.84 21.90
N ILE A 123 1.56 -9.16 20.84
CA ILE A 123 2.11 -9.42 19.49
C ILE A 123 1.46 -8.51 18.46
N LEU A 124 1.95 -8.52 17.21
CA LEU A 124 1.37 -7.73 16.13
C LEU A 124 0.05 -8.33 15.64
N ALA A 125 -0.96 -7.48 15.43
CA ALA A 125 -2.26 -7.88 14.89
C ALA A 125 -2.17 -8.40 13.45
N GLY A 126 -1.14 -8.00 12.70
CA GLY A 126 -0.85 -8.49 11.37
C GLY A 126 -0.74 -10.00 11.29
N THR A 127 -0.33 -10.68 12.35
CA THR A 127 -0.34 -12.16 12.44
C THR A 127 -1.73 -12.76 12.11
N ALA A 128 -2.80 -12.08 12.52
CA ALA A 128 -4.18 -12.51 12.24
C ALA A 128 -4.77 -11.83 10.99
N LEU A 129 -4.41 -10.56 10.74
CA LEU A 129 -5.07 -9.73 9.73
C LEU A 129 -4.42 -9.80 8.35
N ALA A 130 -3.08 -9.96 8.25
CA ALA A 130 -2.41 -9.99 6.97
C ALA A 130 -2.96 -11.07 6.02
N PRO A 131 -3.21 -12.33 6.46
CA PRO A 131 -3.79 -13.35 5.58
C PRO A 131 -5.19 -12.99 5.03
N LEU A 132 -5.97 -12.19 5.78
CA LEU A 132 -7.27 -11.72 5.34
C LEU A 132 -7.14 -10.56 4.35
N ARG A 133 -6.21 -9.62 4.60
CA ARG A 133 -5.97 -8.45 3.76
C ARG A 133 -5.27 -8.81 2.45
N MET A 134 -4.33 -9.76 2.47
CA MET A 134 -3.65 -10.24 1.27
C MET A 134 -4.63 -10.78 0.22
N ARG A 135 -5.65 -11.54 0.66
CA ARG A 135 -6.63 -12.14 -0.22
C ARG A 135 -7.84 -11.24 -0.44
N LYS A 136 -7.84 -10.51 -1.54
CA LYS A 136 -8.93 -9.61 -1.93
C LYS A 136 -10.18 -10.42 -2.32
N SER A 137 -11.30 -10.05 -1.73
CA SER A 137 -12.63 -10.49 -2.19
C SER A 137 -12.92 -9.93 -3.58
N PRO A 138 -13.93 -10.45 -4.31
CA PRO A 138 -14.32 -9.89 -5.61
C PRO A 138 -14.67 -8.39 -5.56
N ALA A 139 -15.26 -7.91 -4.46
CA ALA A 139 -15.57 -6.49 -4.28
C ALA A 139 -14.31 -5.63 -4.08
N GLU A 140 -13.32 -6.14 -3.32
CA GLU A 140 -12.04 -5.47 -3.11
C GLU A 140 -11.20 -5.46 -4.39
N ALA A 141 -11.20 -6.55 -5.13
CA ALA A 141 -10.58 -6.60 -6.46
C ALA A 141 -11.22 -5.61 -7.45
N ALA A 142 -12.55 -5.44 -7.40
CA ALA A 142 -13.23 -4.43 -8.20
C ALA A 142 -12.82 -3.02 -7.81
N ALA A 143 -12.68 -2.72 -6.51
CA ALA A 143 -12.21 -1.42 -6.02
C ALA A 143 -10.76 -1.13 -6.47
N LEU A 144 -9.87 -2.13 -6.46
CA LEU A 144 -8.51 -1.98 -6.98
C LEU A 144 -8.48 -1.77 -8.51
N ARG A 145 -9.38 -2.41 -9.28
CA ARG A 145 -9.50 -2.14 -10.72
C ARG A 145 -9.95 -0.70 -10.99
N GLU A 146 -10.90 -0.19 -10.19
CA GLU A 146 -11.32 1.21 -10.26
C GLU A 146 -10.16 2.15 -9.96
N ALA A 147 -9.39 1.90 -8.91
CA ALA A 147 -8.21 2.68 -8.55
C ALA A 147 -7.14 2.64 -9.65
N GLY A 148 -6.86 1.46 -10.22
CA GLY A 148 -5.93 1.29 -11.32
C GLY A 148 -6.38 2.05 -12.58
N ALA A 149 -7.65 2.02 -12.92
CA ALA A 149 -8.18 2.77 -14.06
C ALA A 149 -8.12 4.30 -13.84
N ALA A 150 -8.36 4.75 -12.60
CA ALA A 150 -8.29 6.17 -12.26
C ALA A 150 -6.84 6.71 -12.36
N ILE A 151 -5.85 5.98 -11.84
CA ILE A 151 -4.44 6.42 -11.94
C ILE A 151 -3.91 6.31 -13.38
N ASP A 152 -4.37 5.33 -14.15
CA ASP A 152 -4.09 5.24 -15.59
C ASP A 152 -4.59 6.48 -16.36
N ALA A 153 -5.74 7.03 -15.98
CA ALA A 153 -6.28 8.26 -16.56
C ALA A 153 -5.38 9.48 -16.25
N VAL A 154 -4.69 9.48 -15.09
CA VAL A 154 -3.68 10.50 -14.76
C VAL A 154 -2.44 10.32 -15.64
N HIS A 155 -1.90 9.10 -15.73
CA HIS A 155 -0.76 8.81 -16.62
C HIS A 155 -1.03 9.15 -18.10
N ALA A 156 -2.29 9.10 -18.54
CA ALA A 156 -2.67 9.53 -19.89
C ALA A 156 -2.44 11.04 -20.12
N GLN A 157 -2.45 11.85 -19.06
CA GLN A 157 -2.27 13.30 -19.13
C GLN A 157 -0.80 13.73 -18.98
N VAL A 158 0.03 12.88 -18.35
CA VAL A 158 1.45 13.18 -18.08
C VAL A 158 2.23 13.64 -19.30
N PRO A 159 2.09 13.06 -20.52
CA PRO A 159 2.76 13.57 -21.73
C PRO A 159 2.50 15.05 -22.02
N GLY A 160 1.30 15.54 -21.72
CA GLY A 160 0.95 16.96 -21.87
C GLY A 160 1.51 17.89 -20.80
N LEU A 161 1.90 17.33 -19.65
CA LEU A 161 2.45 18.07 -18.51
C LEU A 161 3.98 18.17 -18.56
N LEU A 162 4.63 17.13 -19.10
CA LEU A 162 6.09 17.07 -19.21
C LEU A 162 6.60 17.91 -20.39
N ARG A 163 7.50 18.85 -20.12
CA ARG A 163 8.23 19.62 -21.12
C ARG A 163 9.47 20.27 -20.53
N ALA A 164 10.47 20.49 -21.36
CA ALA A 164 11.66 21.24 -20.96
C ALA A 164 11.28 22.65 -20.47
N GLY A 165 11.98 23.12 -19.46
CA GLY A 165 11.79 24.43 -18.85
C GLY A 165 10.83 24.45 -17.66
N ARG A 166 10.07 23.39 -17.41
CA ARG A 166 9.28 23.23 -16.17
C ARG A 166 10.11 22.58 -15.07
N THR A 167 9.79 22.86 -13.82
CA THR A 167 10.41 22.16 -12.70
C THR A 167 9.64 20.86 -12.36
N GLU A 168 10.32 19.91 -11.72
CA GLU A 168 9.70 18.69 -11.19
C GLU A 168 8.52 19.03 -10.28
N ARG A 169 8.68 20.05 -9.43
CA ARG A 169 7.65 20.52 -8.51
C ARG A 169 6.41 21.08 -9.21
N GLU A 170 6.58 21.81 -10.30
CA GLU A 170 5.44 22.32 -11.09
C GLU A 170 4.66 21.16 -11.75
N VAL A 171 5.38 20.21 -12.32
CA VAL A 171 4.76 19.01 -12.93
C VAL A 171 4.08 18.17 -11.86
N GLY A 172 4.74 17.96 -10.72
CA GLY A 172 4.19 17.19 -9.61
C GLY A 172 2.89 17.78 -9.05
N ARG A 173 2.77 19.13 -8.99
CA ARG A 173 1.51 19.78 -8.57
C ARG A 173 0.37 19.51 -9.55
N ASP A 174 0.64 19.68 -10.86
CA ASP A 174 -0.40 19.40 -11.87
C ASP A 174 -0.83 17.94 -11.85
N ILE A 175 0.10 17.01 -11.59
CA ILE A 175 -0.21 15.58 -11.42
C ILE A 175 -1.05 15.36 -10.17
N ALA A 176 -0.73 15.98 -9.04
CA ALA A 176 -1.52 15.88 -7.81
C ALA A 176 -2.97 16.37 -8.02
N ASP A 177 -3.15 17.49 -8.73
CA ASP A 177 -4.47 18.01 -9.09
C ASP A 177 -5.22 17.02 -10.01
N ALA A 178 -4.51 16.41 -10.96
CA ALA A 178 -5.10 15.40 -11.86
C ALA A 178 -5.51 14.12 -11.11
N ILE A 179 -4.78 13.69 -10.07
CA ILE A 179 -5.14 12.55 -9.21
C ILE A 179 -6.49 12.81 -8.54
N ILE A 180 -6.66 13.99 -7.92
CA ILE A 180 -7.95 14.37 -7.31
C ILE A 180 -9.05 14.46 -8.37
N ALA A 181 -8.76 15.07 -9.52
CA ALA A 181 -9.73 15.20 -10.61
C ALA A 181 -10.14 13.85 -11.22
N SER A 182 -9.30 12.82 -11.13
CA SER A 182 -9.61 11.46 -11.59
C SER A 182 -10.47 10.65 -10.61
N GLY A 183 -10.86 11.23 -9.46
CA GLY A 183 -11.78 10.63 -8.50
C GLY A 183 -11.14 10.11 -7.20
N HIS A 184 -9.84 10.28 -7.01
CA HIS A 184 -9.19 9.95 -5.73
C HIS A 184 -9.65 10.91 -4.63
N ALA A 185 -9.80 10.39 -3.42
CA ALA A 185 -10.12 11.18 -2.23
C ALA A 185 -8.89 11.90 -1.66
N SER A 186 -7.69 11.33 -1.87
CA SER A 186 -6.41 11.91 -1.48
C SER A 186 -5.30 11.53 -2.45
N VAL A 187 -4.29 12.37 -2.50
CA VAL A 187 -2.99 12.08 -3.10
C VAL A 187 -2.14 11.45 -2.01
N ASP A 188 -1.59 10.27 -2.25
CA ASP A 188 -0.74 9.60 -1.29
C ASP A 188 0.73 9.95 -1.54
N PHE A 189 1.15 9.96 -2.80
CA PHE A 189 2.49 10.39 -3.21
C PHE A 189 2.52 10.80 -4.68
N VAL A 190 3.51 11.64 -5.03
CA VAL A 190 3.87 12.02 -6.41
C VAL A 190 5.38 12.14 -6.49
N ILE A 191 5.99 11.28 -7.28
CA ILE A 191 7.41 11.32 -7.63
C ILE A 191 7.53 11.77 -9.09
N VAL A 192 8.33 12.80 -9.33
CA VAL A 192 8.77 13.22 -10.66
C VAL A 192 10.28 13.37 -10.59
N GLY A 193 10.99 12.32 -10.98
CA GLY A 193 12.46 12.28 -10.96
C GLY A 193 13.03 12.44 -12.36
N SER A 194 13.56 13.62 -12.69
CA SER A 194 14.09 13.94 -14.01
C SER A 194 15.61 13.82 -14.07
N GLY A 195 16.15 13.29 -15.18
CA GLY A 195 17.59 13.10 -15.37
C GLY A 195 18.24 12.39 -14.18
N PRO A 196 19.26 12.98 -13.53
CA PRO A 196 19.96 12.34 -12.40
C PRO A 196 19.06 12.06 -11.19
N ASN A 197 17.97 12.82 -10.99
CA ASN A 197 17.01 12.58 -9.91
C ASN A 197 16.20 11.30 -10.12
N GLY A 198 15.99 10.87 -11.36
CA GLY A 198 15.36 9.58 -11.69
C GLY A 198 16.15 8.36 -11.22
N ALA A 199 17.43 8.53 -10.83
CA ALA A 199 18.22 7.47 -10.21
C ALA A 199 17.95 7.28 -8.71
N SER A 200 17.10 8.10 -8.09
CA SER A 200 16.63 7.96 -6.71
C SER A 200 15.21 7.41 -6.72
N PRO A 201 14.97 6.15 -6.29
CA PRO A 201 13.62 5.54 -6.35
C PRO A 201 12.53 6.34 -5.64
N HIS A 202 12.84 6.94 -4.49
CA HIS A 202 11.93 7.76 -3.68
C HIS A 202 12.38 9.23 -3.67
N HIS A 203 12.51 9.81 -4.88
CA HIS A 203 12.90 11.20 -5.04
C HIS A 203 11.78 12.16 -4.62
N ASP A 204 12.10 13.12 -3.75
CA ASP A 204 11.18 14.22 -3.40
C ASP A 204 11.12 15.25 -4.53
N LEU A 205 9.94 15.81 -4.79
CA LEU A 205 9.75 16.89 -5.77
C LEU A 205 10.70 18.06 -5.53
N SER A 206 11.56 18.35 -6.51
CA SER A 206 12.57 19.39 -6.42
C SER A 206 12.30 20.56 -7.37
N ASP A 207 13.10 21.63 -7.25
CA ASP A 207 13.06 22.77 -8.15
C ASP A 207 14.00 22.56 -9.36
N ARG A 208 14.51 21.33 -9.59
CA ARG A 208 15.26 21.00 -10.79
C ARG A 208 14.40 21.27 -12.01
N VAL A 209 14.96 22.01 -12.96
CA VAL A 209 14.34 22.27 -14.26
C VAL A 209 14.54 21.04 -15.15
N ILE A 210 13.46 20.53 -15.71
CA ILE A 210 13.48 19.43 -16.69
C ILE A 210 14.10 19.95 -17.98
N GLU A 211 15.05 19.22 -18.54
CA GLU A 211 15.80 19.58 -19.73
C GLU A 211 15.44 18.66 -20.91
N ALA A 212 15.68 19.14 -22.12
CA ALA A 212 15.56 18.27 -23.30
C ALA A 212 16.61 17.15 -23.22
N GLY A 213 16.19 15.90 -23.48
CA GLY A 213 17.00 14.71 -23.31
C GLY A 213 16.86 14.05 -21.93
N ASP A 214 16.19 14.70 -20.96
CA ASP A 214 15.92 14.04 -19.68
C ASP A 214 14.96 12.86 -19.85
N VAL A 215 15.30 11.77 -19.21
CA VAL A 215 14.32 10.74 -18.88
C VAL A 215 13.71 11.06 -17.52
N VAL A 216 12.42 10.82 -17.38
CA VAL A 216 11.64 11.23 -16.20
C VAL A 216 10.85 10.03 -15.68
N VAL A 217 11.19 9.60 -14.47
CA VAL A 217 10.39 8.63 -13.73
C VAL A 217 9.21 9.37 -13.11
N VAL A 218 8.00 8.95 -13.43
CA VAL A 218 6.76 9.44 -12.82
C VAL A 218 6.09 8.27 -12.11
N ASP A 219 6.07 8.35 -10.79
CA ASP A 219 5.50 7.35 -9.90
C ASP A 219 4.46 8.00 -9.00
N ILE A 220 3.23 7.52 -9.09
CA ILE A 220 2.07 8.22 -8.57
C ILE A 220 1.03 7.29 -7.98
N GLY A 221 0.48 7.70 -6.84
CA GLY A 221 -0.57 6.96 -6.17
C GLY A 221 -1.51 7.84 -5.35
N GLY A 222 -2.68 7.32 -5.12
CA GLY A 222 -3.70 7.98 -4.31
C GLY A 222 -4.73 7.00 -3.78
N THR A 223 -5.47 7.43 -2.77
CA THR A 223 -6.53 6.65 -2.13
C THR A 223 -7.89 7.03 -2.72
N MET A 224 -8.64 6.04 -3.19
CA MET A 224 -10.01 6.20 -3.66
C MET A 224 -11.00 6.43 -2.49
N PRO A 225 -12.21 6.98 -2.75
CA PRO A 225 -13.26 7.09 -1.72
C PRO A 225 -13.62 5.74 -1.08
N SER A 226 -13.44 4.63 -1.79
CA SER A 226 -13.60 3.26 -1.27
C SER A 226 -12.56 2.90 -0.21
N GLY A 227 -11.47 3.67 -0.10
CA GLY A 227 -10.33 3.43 0.77
C GLY A 227 -9.23 2.59 0.14
N TYR A 228 -9.41 2.09 -1.08
CA TYR A 228 -8.39 1.33 -1.79
C TYR A 228 -7.42 2.27 -2.50
N CYS A 229 -6.13 1.89 -2.45
CA CYS A 229 -5.04 2.68 -3.02
C CYS A 229 -4.81 2.31 -4.48
N SER A 230 -4.32 3.28 -5.25
CA SER A 230 -3.69 3.08 -6.55
C SER A 230 -2.20 3.29 -6.45
N ASP A 231 -1.46 2.64 -7.34
CA ASP A 231 -0.02 2.76 -7.48
C ASP A 231 0.37 2.47 -8.93
N SER A 232 1.23 3.32 -9.53
CA SER A 232 1.69 3.09 -10.89
C SER A 232 2.89 3.96 -11.24
N THR A 233 3.90 3.34 -11.82
CA THR A 233 5.07 4.05 -12.37
C THR A 233 5.16 3.89 -13.87
N ARG A 234 5.47 5.01 -14.55
CA ARG A 234 5.91 5.05 -15.95
C ARG A 234 7.13 5.94 -16.08
N THR A 235 8.02 5.58 -17.00
CA THR A 235 9.16 6.41 -17.36
C THR A 235 8.92 7.04 -18.73
N TYR A 236 9.23 8.33 -18.85
CA TYR A 236 9.05 9.14 -20.04
C TYR A 236 10.40 9.72 -20.50
N SER A 237 10.48 10.22 -21.74
CA SER A 237 11.62 11.00 -22.22
C SER A 237 11.15 12.33 -22.76
N VAL A 238 11.84 13.43 -22.38
CA VAL A 238 11.59 14.78 -22.92
C VAL A 238 12.54 14.99 -24.10
N GLY A 239 12.05 14.71 -25.30
CA GLY A 239 12.89 14.61 -26.49
C GLY A 239 13.69 13.30 -26.54
N GLU A 240 14.76 13.26 -27.35
CA GLU A 240 15.56 12.07 -27.55
C GLU A 240 16.32 11.67 -26.27
N PRO A 241 16.13 10.43 -25.75
CA PRO A 241 16.77 9.97 -24.53
C PRO A 241 18.29 9.79 -24.71
N PRO A 242 19.07 9.71 -23.62
CA PRO A 242 20.48 9.36 -23.68
C PRO A 242 20.71 8.04 -24.44
N ALA A 243 21.80 7.96 -25.19
CA ALA A 243 22.08 6.85 -26.10
C ALA A 243 22.13 5.47 -25.41
N ASP A 244 22.51 5.42 -24.14
CA ASP A 244 22.55 4.18 -23.34
C ASP A 244 21.24 3.84 -22.65
N PHE A 245 20.27 4.77 -22.62
CA PHE A 245 19.02 4.59 -21.92
C PHE A 245 18.11 3.52 -22.55
N THR A 246 17.88 3.61 -23.85
CA THR A 246 16.95 2.74 -24.56
C THR A 246 17.29 1.26 -24.39
N ALA A 247 18.61 0.92 -24.37
CA ALA A 247 19.06 -0.45 -24.23
C ALA A 247 18.65 -1.07 -22.88
N TYR A 248 18.88 -0.38 -21.77
CA TYR A 248 18.50 -0.93 -20.48
C TYR A 248 17.01 -0.78 -20.17
N TYR A 249 16.33 0.22 -20.74
CA TYR A 249 14.88 0.35 -20.61
C TYR A 249 14.16 -0.86 -21.23
N GLU A 250 14.63 -1.35 -22.36
CA GLU A 250 14.09 -2.57 -22.97
C GLU A 250 14.34 -3.81 -22.12
N VAL A 251 15.50 -3.88 -21.43
CA VAL A 251 15.76 -4.94 -20.44
C VAL A 251 14.76 -4.85 -19.29
N LEU A 252 14.54 -3.65 -18.75
CA LEU A 252 13.60 -3.40 -17.68
C LEU A 252 12.16 -3.80 -18.07
N ARG A 253 11.72 -3.45 -19.28
CA ARG A 253 10.40 -3.82 -19.79
C ARG A 253 10.23 -5.35 -19.86
N ARG A 254 11.23 -6.07 -20.37
CA ARG A 254 11.23 -7.53 -20.40
C ARG A 254 11.22 -8.14 -18.99
N ALA A 255 11.93 -7.54 -18.05
CA ALA A 255 11.95 -8.00 -16.66
C ALA A 255 10.57 -7.85 -16.00
N GLN A 256 9.90 -6.72 -16.20
CA GLN A 256 8.55 -6.48 -15.71
C GLN A 256 7.53 -7.43 -16.35
N ASP A 257 7.64 -7.66 -17.66
CA ASP A 257 6.80 -8.62 -18.37
C ASP A 257 7.00 -10.06 -17.87
N ALA A 258 8.27 -10.47 -17.63
CA ALA A 258 8.59 -11.79 -17.11
C ALA A 258 8.01 -12.03 -15.71
N ALA A 259 8.16 -11.05 -14.81
CA ALA A 259 7.59 -11.13 -13.46
C ALA A 259 6.05 -11.21 -13.49
N CYS A 260 5.39 -10.36 -14.28
CA CYS A 260 3.93 -10.42 -14.42
C CYS A 260 3.45 -11.76 -15.02
N ALA A 261 4.15 -12.30 -16.01
CA ALA A 261 3.83 -13.59 -16.64
C ALA A 261 4.03 -14.79 -15.70
N ALA A 262 4.88 -14.64 -14.67
CA ALA A 262 5.11 -15.68 -13.68
C ALA A 262 3.99 -15.78 -12.63
N VAL A 263 3.12 -14.76 -12.51
CA VAL A 263 2.07 -14.70 -11.50
C VAL A 263 1.01 -15.76 -11.75
N ARG A 264 0.92 -16.74 -10.85
CA ARG A 264 -0.14 -17.77 -10.81
C ARG A 264 -0.21 -18.39 -9.42
N PRO A 265 -1.33 -19.02 -9.04
CA PRO A 265 -1.47 -19.69 -7.75
C PRO A 265 -0.37 -20.73 -7.51
N GLY A 266 0.15 -20.75 -6.27
CA GLY A 266 1.15 -21.71 -5.81
C GLY A 266 2.61 -21.31 -6.10
N VAL A 267 2.86 -20.29 -6.92
CA VAL A 267 4.21 -19.73 -7.12
C VAL A 267 4.59 -18.89 -5.90
N SER A 268 5.80 -19.03 -5.37
CA SER A 268 6.23 -18.21 -4.23
C SER A 268 6.50 -16.75 -4.61
N CYS A 269 6.33 -15.84 -3.67
CA CYS A 269 6.62 -14.41 -3.86
C CYS A 269 8.07 -14.18 -4.31
N GLU A 270 9.03 -14.91 -3.74
CA GLU A 270 10.45 -14.83 -4.17
C GLU A 270 10.66 -15.26 -5.63
N SER A 271 9.86 -16.18 -6.15
CA SER A 271 9.96 -16.61 -7.56
C SER A 271 9.54 -15.51 -8.53
N ILE A 272 8.60 -14.63 -8.12
CA ILE A 272 8.23 -13.46 -8.92
C ILE A 272 9.36 -12.42 -8.90
N ASP A 273 9.99 -12.19 -7.72
CA ASP A 273 11.18 -11.33 -7.63
C ASP A 273 12.33 -11.88 -8.51
N ALA A 274 12.59 -13.18 -8.42
CA ALA A 274 13.63 -13.83 -9.21
C ALA A 274 13.38 -13.65 -10.72
N ALA A 275 12.14 -13.80 -11.19
CA ALA A 275 11.81 -13.67 -12.61
C ALA A 275 12.16 -12.28 -13.19
N ALA A 276 11.99 -11.20 -12.42
CA ALA A 276 12.44 -9.86 -12.85
C ALA A 276 13.96 -9.71 -12.72
N ARG A 277 14.50 -10.12 -11.57
CA ARG A 277 15.90 -9.89 -11.19
C ARG A 277 16.87 -10.64 -12.09
N GLU A 278 16.55 -11.87 -12.48
CA GLU A 278 17.36 -12.66 -13.39
C GLU A 278 17.52 -12.00 -14.76
N VAL A 279 16.45 -11.49 -15.36
CA VAL A 279 16.50 -10.77 -16.64
C VAL A 279 17.41 -9.54 -16.57
N ILE A 280 17.32 -8.79 -15.45
CA ILE A 280 18.15 -7.59 -15.23
C ILE A 280 19.61 -7.98 -15.00
N ALA A 281 19.88 -9.02 -14.22
CA ALA A 281 21.22 -9.49 -13.88
C ALA A 281 21.95 -10.10 -15.10
N GLU A 282 21.27 -10.92 -15.90
CA GLU A 282 21.82 -11.48 -17.14
C GLU A 282 22.24 -10.42 -18.15
N ALA A 283 21.55 -9.26 -18.15
CA ALA A 283 21.92 -8.13 -18.98
C ALA A 283 23.04 -7.24 -18.39
N GLY A 284 23.56 -7.58 -17.19
CA GLY A 284 24.66 -6.87 -16.54
C GLY A 284 24.24 -5.69 -15.67
N TYR A 285 22.93 -5.55 -15.34
CA TYR A 285 22.41 -4.45 -14.52
C TYR A 285 21.98 -4.90 -13.12
N GLY A 286 22.31 -6.11 -12.68
CA GLY A 286 21.86 -6.70 -11.40
C GLY A 286 22.12 -5.81 -10.20
N ASP A 287 23.32 -5.22 -10.07
CA ASP A 287 23.71 -4.32 -8.97
C ASP A 287 22.97 -2.96 -8.99
N LEU A 288 22.27 -2.66 -10.08
CA LEU A 288 21.51 -1.43 -10.26
C LEU A 288 20.01 -1.59 -9.96
N PHE A 289 19.55 -2.80 -9.66
CA PHE A 289 18.21 -3.09 -9.18
C PHE A 289 18.26 -3.27 -7.65
N ILE A 290 18.11 -2.19 -6.91
CA ILE A 290 18.45 -2.05 -5.50
C ILE A 290 17.30 -2.23 -4.51
N HIS A 291 16.09 -2.54 -4.98
CA HIS A 291 14.92 -2.77 -4.13
C HIS A 291 14.21 -4.08 -4.47
N ARG A 292 13.18 -4.43 -3.73
CA ARG A 292 12.29 -5.57 -4.00
C ARG A 292 11.50 -5.35 -5.29
N THR A 293 11.01 -6.44 -5.89
CA THR A 293 10.20 -6.34 -7.12
C THR A 293 8.79 -5.79 -6.88
N GLY A 294 8.29 -5.83 -5.62
CA GLY A 294 6.98 -5.29 -5.34
C GLY A 294 6.52 -5.49 -3.90
N HIS A 295 5.33 -5.00 -3.63
CA HIS A 295 4.66 -5.06 -2.34
C HIS A 295 3.15 -5.27 -2.52
N GLY A 296 2.50 -5.87 -1.54
CA GLY A 296 1.05 -5.94 -1.49
C GLY A 296 0.43 -4.55 -1.48
N ILE A 297 -0.79 -4.45 -2.02
CA ILE A 297 -1.56 -3.22 -2.04
C ILE A 297 -3.03 -3.50 -1.73
N GLY A 298 -3.69 -2.56 -1.07
CA GLY A 298 -5.10 -2.65 -0.74
C GLY A 298 -5.61 -1.36 -0.12
N ILE A 299 -5.89 -1.40 1.18
CA ILE A 299 -6.24 -0.22 1.99
C ILE A 299 -4.99 0.56 2.43
N GLU A 300 -3.83 -0.04 2.29
CA GLU A 300 -2.52 0.63 2.36
C GLU A 300 -1.83 0.49 1.01
N THR A 301 -1.01 1.48 0.67
CA THR A 301 -0.15 1.42 -0.51
C THR A 301 0.83 0.26 -0.35
N HIS A 302 1.45 0.12 0.83
CA HIS A 302 2.34 -0.99 1.14
C HIS A 302 1.75 -1.89 2.22
N GLU A 303 1.41 -3.12 1.84
CA GLU A 303 1.00 -4.18 2.76
C GLU A 303 1.60 -5.54 2.34
N GLU A 304 1.35 -6.60 3.09
CA GLU A 304 1.72 -7.96 2.65
C GLU A 304 0.86 -8.41 1.43
N PRO A 305 1.42 -9.29 0.55
CA PRO A 305 2.75 -9.89 0.63
C PRO A 305 3.84 -9.01 0.00
N TYR A 306 5.07 -9.11 0.49
CA TYR A 306 6.21 -8.50 -0.18
C TYR A 306 6.80 -9.43 -1.23
N ILE A 307 7.00 -8.91 -2.45
CA ILE A 307 7.60 -9.63 -3.60
C ILE A 307 9.11 -9.41 -3.54
N VAL A 308 9.78 -10.27 -2.78
CA VAL A 308 11.19 -10.13 -2.44
C VAL A 308 11.87 -11.48 -2.24
N ALA A 309 13.16 -11.56 -2.48
CA ALA A 309 13.97 -12.75 -2.22
C ALA A 309 13.82 -13.22 -0.76
N GLY A 310 13.64 -14.53 -0.55
CA GLY A 310 13.43 -15.16 0.75
C GLY A 310 11.96 -15.19 1.21
N ASN A 311 11.03 -14.52 0.53
CA ASN A 311 9.61 -14.68 0.83
C ASN A 311 9.04 -15.90 0.09
N THR A 312 8.92 -17.00 0.81
CA THR A 312 8.44 -18.28 0.29
C THR A 312 6.92 -18.43 0.31
N GLU A 313 6.17 -17.38 0.73
CA GLU A 313 4.71 -17.40 0.74
C GLU A 313 4.17 -17.73 -0.66
N PRO A 314 3.37 -18.79 -0.81
CA PRO A 314 2.77 -19.13 -2.10
C PRO A 314 1.63 -18.20 -2.43
N LEU A 315 1.63 -17.65 -3.65
CA LEU A 315 0.53 -16.84 -4.15
C LEU A 315 -0.79 -17.62 -4.14
N ALA A 316 -1.85 -16.96 -3.74
CA ALA A 316 -3.20 -17.49 -3.79
C ALA A 316 -4.12 -16.57 -4.61
N PRO A 317 -5.21 -17.11 -5.19
CA PRO A 317 -6.19 -16.26 -5.87
C PRO A 317 -6.69 -15.13 -4.96
N GLY A 318 -6.69 -13.91 -5.51
CA GLY A 318 -7.04 -12.68 -4.78
C GLY A 318 -5.86 -11.94 -4.16
N TYR A 319 -4.63 -12.47 -4.16
CA TYR A 319 -3.45 -11.69 -3.75
C TYR A 319 -3.20 -10.57 -4.74
N ALA A 320 -3.05 -9.34 -4.24
CA ALA A 320 -2.81 -8.14 -5.04
C ALA A 320 -1.51 -7.46 -4.60
N PHE A 321 -0.64 -7.14 -5.56
CA PHE A 321 0.68 -6.56 -5.29
C PHE A 321 1.20 -5.80 -6.51
N SER A 322 2.20 -4.91 -6.28
CA SER A 322 2.93 -4.24 -7.36
C SER A 322 3.94 -5.18 -8.00
N VAL A 323 4.20 -4.96 -9.29
CA VAL A 323 5.34 -5.51 -10.03
C VAL A 323 6.06 -4.33 -10.66
N GLU A 324 7.16 -3.91 -10.01
CA GLU A 324 7.80 -2.61 -10.23
C GLU A 324 9.33 -2.68 -10.32
N PRO A 325 9.94 -3.55 -11.10
CA PRO A 325 11.39 -3.55 -11.22
C PRO A 325 11.91 -2.18 -11.68
N GLY A 326 13.14 -1.84 -11.26
CA GLY A 326 13.80 -0.59 -11.62
C GLY A 326 15.29 -0.76 -11.84
N ILE A 327 15.88 0.08 -12.68
CA ILE A 327 17.33 0.16 -12.95
C ILE A 327 17.76 1.60 -12.72
N TYR A 328 18.75 1.83 -11.84
CA TYR A 328 19.13 3.17 -11.37
C TYR A 328 20.64 3.40 -11.52
N LEU A 329 21.01 4.29 -12.43
CA LEU A 329 22.41 4.69 -12.69
C LEU A 329 22.69 5.97 -11.89
N ALA A 330 23.22 5.83 -10.69
CA ALA A 330 23.45 6.93 -9.75
C ALA A 330 24.16 8.14 -10.42
N GLY A 331 23.59 9.33 -10.23
CA GLY A 331 24.09 10.58 -10.79
C GLY A 331 23.84 10.76 -12.29
N ARG A 332 23.14 9.84 -12.94
CA ARG A 332 22.83 9.89 -14.37
C ARG A 332 21.33 9.88 -14.64
N HIS A 333 20.69 8.75 -14.53
CA HIS A 333 19.26 8.55 -14.75
C HIS A 333 18.81 7.18 -14.21
N GLY A 334 17.52 6.98 -14.10
CA GLY A 334 16.93 5.69 -13.76
C GLY A 334 15.63 5.45 -14.52
N ALA A 335 15.10 4.25 -14.37
CA ALA A 335 13.80 3.89 -14.91
C ALA A 335 13.11 2.89 -13.98
N ARG A 336 11.79 2.99 -13.88
CA ARG A 336 10.88 2.03 -13.25
C ARG A 336 9.64 1.86 -14.11
N ILE A 337 9.13 0.63 -14.18
CA ILE A 337 7.85 0.31 -14.81
C ILE A 337 7.07 -0.49 -13.77
N GLU A 338 5.88 -0.03 -13.46
CA GLU A 338 5.05 -0.63 -12.43
C GLU A 338 3.62 -0.83 -12.87
N ASP A 339 3.10 -2.00 -12.56
CA ASP A 339 1.69 -2.31 -12.60
C ASP A 339 1.27 -3.02 -11.31
N ILE A 340 0.05 -2.79 -10.88
CA ILE A 340 -0.60 -3.64 -9.89
C ILE A 340 -1.11 -4.88 -10.58
N VAL A 341 -0.86 -6.05 -9.96
CA VAL A 341 -1.28 -7.35 -10.44
C VAL A 341 -2.10 -8.06 -9.37
N ILE A 342 -3.23 -8.65 -9.77
CA ILE A 342 -3.99 -9.58 -8.92
C ILE A 342 -3.72 -10.99 -9.39
N CYS A 343 -3.34 -11.89 -8.48
CA CYS A 343 -3.28 -13.32 -8.76
C CYS A 343 -4.69 -13.85 -8.99
N GLY A 344 -5.00 -14.26 -10.21
CA GLY A 344 -6.27 -14.88 -10.57
C GLY A 344 -6.29 -16.39 -10.27
N GLU A 345 -7.31 -17.09 -10.74
CA GLU A 345 -7.43 -18.54 -10.58
C GLU A 345 -6.40 -19.35 -11.40
N GLN A 346 -5.88 -18.79 -12.50
CA GLN A 346 -4.93 -19.46 -13.39
C GLN A 346 -3.70 -18.60 -13.66
N GLU A 347 -3.88 -17.29 -13.84
CA GLU A 347 -2.85 -16.34 -14.22
C GLU A 347 -3.03 -14.99 -13.51
N GLY A 348 -2.02 -14.11 -13.60
CA GLY A 348 -2.06 -12.76 -13.08
C GLY A 348 -2.87 -11.82 -13.96
N GLU A 349 -3.70 -10.99 -13.36
CA GLU A 349 -4.43 -9.89 -14.00
C GLU A 349 -3.74 -8.58 -13.71
N ARG A 350 -3.23 -7.87 -14.71
CA ARG A 350 -2.72 -6.51 -14.58
C ARG A 350 -3.87 -5.53 -14.48
N LEU A 351 -3.83 -4.62 -13.51
CA LEU A 351 -4.87 -3.61 -13.32
C LEU A 351 -4.56 -2.30 -14.04
N ASN A 352 -3.26 -2.05 -14.35
CA ASN A 352 -2.83 -0.87 -15.09
C ASN A 352 -2.66 -1.22 -16.57
N ASN A 353 -3.26 -0.39 -17.44
CA ASN A 353 -3.36 -0.65 -18.88
C ASN A 353 -2.61 0.39 -19.73
N ARG A 354 -1.84 1.30 -19.11
CA ARG A 354 -1.01 2.26 -19.86
C ARG A 354 0.15 1.56 -20.55
N PRO A 355 0.56 2.05 -21.73
CA PRO A 355 1.73 1.54 -22.44
C PRO A 355 2.96 1.48 -21.53
N ARG A 356 3.78 0.44 -21.70
CA ARG A 356 5.04 0.22 -20.99
C ARG A 356 6.24 0.57 -21.85
N GLU A 357 6.01 0.82 -23.12
CA GLU A 357 6.98 1.38 -24.05
C GLU A 357 7.35 2.80 -23.60
N LEU A 358 8.60 3.20 -23.88
CA LEU A 358 9.05 4.56 -23.61
C LEU A 358 8.22 5.56 -24.41
N ILE A 359 7.57 6.48 -23.71
CA ILE A 359 6.85 7.58 -24.33
C ILE A 359 7.80 8.78 -24.42
N VAL A 360 8.05 9.24 -25.65
CA VAL A 360 8.83 10.44 -25.93
C VAL A 360 7.86 11.62 -26.12
N VAL A 361 8.08 12.71 -25.39
CA VAL A 361 7.27 13.92 -25.39
C VAL A 361 8.06 15.13 -25.90
#